data_530fc4bdbe77ee46cfc3421e5227b0b8
#
_entry.id   530fc4bdbe77ee46cfc3421e5227b0b8
#
_cell.length_a   1.000
_cell.length_b   1.000
_cell.length_c   1.000
_cell.angle_alpha   90.00
_cell.angle_beta   90.00
_cell.angle_gamma   90.00
#
_symmetry.space_group_name_H-M   'P 1'
#
loop_
_entity.id
_entity.type
_entity.pdbx_description
1 polymer ?
#
loop_
_entity_poly.entity_id
_entity_poly.type
_entity_poly.pdbx_seq_one_letter_code
_entity_poly.pdbx_strand_id
1 'polypeptide(L)'
;MRPERSAPRLPYALFAMMLGTAGLPIYIHAPKFFVDQYGVSLGALGASLFVLRLLDFVQDPLLGSLAEKTSAARARPVWAAITIMALGMVGLFAITPPIAPVLWFSLTLFCVFSGFSFLTIRLYAQGVTSFGADRQLDLARWRETGSLLGVCCAAMAPTLLLVVTGRPYAAFAIGFAGLAVIAGFVMSKHWSRSTQEVRGGGGFSTALADPVVRQLLILAVLNTAPVAVSSTLFLFFVESRLQVPQMAGPLLILFFISAAISAPIWTFLAGRFGPRPVLLVAMIAAIVSFFYAFFLQSGQVTAFMLICIASGATLGADLSILPAVFAKRLAVTKAQAAVGFGFWNFAS
;
A
#
# COMPACT_ATOMS: atom_id res chain seq x y z
N MET A 1 -21.89 -2.63 32.00
CA MET A 1 -21.36 -2.40 30.64
C MET A 1 -20.42 -1.21 30.73
N ARG A 2 -19.11 -1.41 30.62
CA ARG A 2 -18.18 -0.29 30.48
C ARG A 2 -18.38 0.26 29.05
N PRO A 3 -18.48 1.60 28.85
CA PRO A 3 -18.53 2.15 27.50
C PRO A 3 -17.28 1.69 26.76
N GLU A 4 -17.43 0.96 25.68
CA GLU A 4 -16.32 0.61 24.78
C GLU A 4 -15.68 1.92 24.32
N ARG A 5 -14.54 2.24 24.88
CA ARG A 5 -13.71 3.36 24.38
C ARG A 5 -13.42 3.04 22.91
N SER A 6 -14.02 3.79 22.01
CA SER A 6 -13.76 3.65 20.57
C SER A 6 -12.26 3.72 20.36
N ALA A 7 -11.68 2.67 19.77
CA ALA A 7 -10.26 2.66 19.46
C ALA A 7 -9.92 3.92 18.62
N PRO A 8 -8.86 4.65 18.96
CA PRO A 8 -8.51 5.88 18.26
C PRO A 8 -8.12 5.56 16.82
N ARG A 9 -8.71 6.27 15.88
CA ARG A 9 -8.55 6.04 14.43
C ARG A 9 -7.32 6.73 13.85
N LEU A 10 -6.97 7.90 14.39
CA LEU A 10 -5.85 8.72 13.94
C LEU A 10 -4.50 7.99 13.95
N PRO A 11 -4.13 7.16 14.95
CA PRO A 11 -2.91 6.38 14.92
C PRO A 11 -2.81 5.45 13.72
N TYR A 12 -3.94 4.80 13.34
CA TYR A 12 -4.00 3.93 12.17
C TYR A 12 -3.85 4.70 10.87
N ALA A 13 -4.47 5.88 10.74
CA ALA A 13 -4.34 6.74 9.58
C ALA A 13 -2.89 7.25 9.41
N LEU A 14 -2.25 7.70 10.50
CA LEU A 14 -0.88 8.19 10.47
C LEU A 14 0.12 7.07 10.14
N PHE A 15 -0.08 5.87 10.72
CA PHE A 15 0.77 4.73 10.43
C PHE A 15 0.60 4.25 8.98
N ALA A 16 -0.63 4.24 8.45
CA ALA A 16 -0.91 3.95 7.07
C ALA A 16 -0.33 5.03 6.12
N MET A 17 -0.36 6.30 6.51
CA MET A 17 0.28 7.39 5.77
C MET A 17 1.79 7.15 5.63
N MET A 18 2.46 6.76 6.70
CA MET A 18 3.88 6.40 6.68
C MET A 18 4.13 5.23 5.70
N LEU A 19 3.29 4.19 5.74
CA LEU A 19 3.40 3.06 4.79
C LEU A 19 3.15 3.52 3.35
N GLY A 20 2.12 4.33 3.10
CA GLY A 20 1.85 4.88 1.76
C GLY A 20 3.00 5.70 1.21
N THR A 21 3.71 6.43 2.07
CA THR A 21 4.92 7.19 1.71
C THR A 21 6.08 6.29 1.26
N ALA A 22 6.16 5.07 1.77
CA ALA A 22 7.16 4.07 1.39
C ALA A 22 6.71 3.14 0.24
N GLY A 23 5.47 3.22 -0.19
CA GLY A 23 4.91 2.32 -1.20
C GLY A 23 5.25 2.71 -2.63
N LEU A 24 4.21 2.93 -3.43
CA LEU A 24 4.31 3.19 -4.87
C LEU A 24 5.37 4.24 -5.28
N PRO A 25 5.57 5.38 -4.55
CA PRO A 25 6.56 6.37 -4.97
C PRO A 25 7.99 5.85 -5.09
N ILE A 26 8.38 4.83 -4.34
CA ILE A 26 9.71 4.22 -4.42
C ILE A 26 9.91 3.55 -5.77
N TYR A 27 8.88 2.90 -6.34
CA TYR A 27 8.97 2.28 -7.66
C TYR A 27 9.23 3.28 -8.78
N ILE A 28 8.84 4.53 -8.60
CA ILE A 28 9.02 5.61 -9.58
C ILE A 28 10.35 6.33 -9.33
N HIS A 29 10.61 6.74 -8.10
CA HIS A 29 11.73 7.60 -7.77
C HIS A 29 13.06 6.87 -7.66
N ALA A 30 13.08 5.65 -7.11
CA ALA A 30 14.33 4.94 -6.87
C ALA A 30 15.05 4.52 -8.16
N PRO A 31 14.39 3.93 -9.18
CA PRO A 31 15.04 3.64 -10.45
C PRO A 31 15.57 4.89 -11.13
N LYS A 32 14.76 5.96 -11.20
CA LYS A 32 15.17 7.23 -11.80
C LYS A 32 16.42 7.80 -11.11
N PHE A 33 16.43 7.81 -9.77
CA PHE A 33 17.56 8.29 -8.99
C PHE A 33 18.85 7.51 -9.29
N PHE A 34 18.77 6.16 -9.40
CA PHE A 34 19.94 5.34 -9.68
C PHE A 34 20.43 5.44 -11.14
N VAL A 35 19.54 5.64 -12.08
CA VAL A 35 19.92 5.95 -13.47
C VAL A 35 20.66 7.30 -13.53
N ASP A 36 20.06 8.34 -12.95
CA ASP A 36 20.57 9.71 -13.06
C ASP A 36 21.87 9.91 -12.27
N GLN A 37 22.03 9.28 -11.09
CA GLN A 37 23.19 9.50 -10.20
C GLN A 37 24.34 8.52 -10.41
N TYR A 38 24.04 7.28 -10.77
CA TYR A 38 25.05 6.21 -10.82
C TYR A 38 25.17 5.55 -12.19
N GLY A 39 24.42 6.02 -13.20
CA GLY A 39 24.49 5.50 -14.57
C GLY A 39 24.07 4.03 -14.69
N VAL A 40 23.26 3.51 -13.76
CA VAL A 40 22.79 2.13 -13.82
C VAL A 40 21.78 1.97 -14.94
N SER A 41 21.89 0.91 -15.72
CA SER A 41 20.94 0.66 -16.81
C SER A 41 19.54 0.37 -16.27
N LEU A 42 18.52 0.91 -16.93
CA LEU A 42 17.12 0.69 -16.58
C LEU A 42 16.74 -0.81 -16.62
N GLY A 43 17.37 -1.58 -17.53
CA GLY A 43 17.19 -3.02 -17.61
C GLY A 43 17.66 -3.78 -16.36
N ALA A 44 18.84 -3.39 -15.80
CA ALA A 44 19.35 -3.99 -14.57
C ALA A 44 18.47 -3.66 -13.36
N LEU A 45 17.98 -2.42 -13.26
CA LEU A 45 17.05 -2.03 -12.20
C LEU A 45 15.70 -2.73 -12.33
N GLY A 46 15.18 -2.85 -13.55
CA GLY A 46 13.95 -3.59 -13.84
C GLY A 46 14.07 -5.08 -13.48
N ALA A 47 15.19 -5.72 -13.81
CA ALA A 47 15.46 -7.10 -13.40
C ALA A 47 15.53 -7.24 -11.88
N SER A 48 16.18 -6.29 -11.18
CA SER A 48 16.22 -6.28 -9.71
C SER A 48 14.83 -6.16 -9.10
N LEU A 49 13.99 -5.24 -9.60
CA LEU A 49 12.60 -5.07 -9.15
C LEU A 49 11.77 -6.34 -9.41
N PHE A 50 11.95 -6.97 -10.55
CA PHE A 50 11.26 -8.23 -10.88
C PHE A 50 11.64 -9.36 -9.91
N VAL A 51 12.94 -9.53 -9.63
CA VAL A 51 13.41 -10.53 -8.66
C VAL A 51 12.86 -10.24 -7.26
N LEU A 52 12.84 -8.97 -6.82
CA LEU A 52 12.28 -8.59 -5.54
C LEU A 52 10.77 -8.91 -5.47
N ARG A 53 10.01 -8.67 -6.55
CA ARG A 53 8.60 -9.06 -6.63
C ARG A 53 8.39 -10.56 -6.54
N LEU A 54 9.26 -11.37 -7.15
CA LEU A 54 9.22 -12.83 -7.00
C LEU A 54 9.51 -13.26 -5.56
N LEU A 55 10.43 -12.55 -4.88
CA LEU A 55 10.71 -12.81 -3.46
C LEU A 55 9.50 -12.49 -2.57
N ASP A 56 8.74 -11.44 -2.86
CA ASP A 56 7.53 -11.06 -2.11
C ASP A 56 6.51 -12.22 -2.11
N PHE A 57 6.40 -12.98 -3.19
CA PHE A 57 5.52 -14.17 -3.27
C PHE A 57 5.79 -15.19 -2.14
N VAL A 58 7.06 -15.40 -1.81
CA VAL A 58 7.45 -16.34 -0.76
C VAL A 58 7.48 -15.64 0.60
N GLN A 59 7.93 -14.40 0.60
CA GLN A 59 8.18 -13.61 1.81
C GLN A 59 6.88 -13.24 2.53
N ASP A 60 5.84 -12.76 1.83
CA ASP A 60 4.64 -12.23 2.45
C ASP A 60 3.88 -13.25 3.32
N PRO A 61 3.62 -14.49 2.88
CA PRO A 61 3.06 -15.50 3.76
C PRO A 61 3.95 -15.82 4.98
N LEU A 62 5.28 -15.85 4.78
CA LEU A 62 6.23 -16.08 5.88
C LEU A 62 6.22 -14.93 6.89
N LEU A 63 6.19 -13.69 6.42
CA LEU A 63 6.05 -12.50 7.26
C LEU A 63 4.70 -12.48 7.99
N GLY A 64 3.62 -12.96 7.37
CA GLY A 64 2.33 -13.16 8.04
C GLY A 64 2.44 -14.13 9.23
N SER A 65 3.10 -15.26 9.03
CA SER A 65 3.37 -16.23 10.09
C SER A 65 4.27 -15.65 11.19
N LEU A 66 5.33 -14.92 10.80
CA LEU A 66 6.22 -14.24 11.74
C LEU A 66 5.47 -13.17 12.55
N ALA A 67 4.62 -12.38 11.89
CA ALA A 67 3.81 -11.35 12.53
C ALA A 67 2.87 -11.96 13.59
N GLU A 68 2.27 -13.14 13.31
CA GLU A 68 1.43 -13.85 14.28
C GLU A 68 2.27 -14.36 15.46
N LYS A 69 3.36 -15.08 15.21
CA LYS A 69 4.26 -15.64 16.24
C LYS A 69 4.83 -14.56 17.15
N THR A 70 5.11 -13.37 16.60
CA THR A 70 5.70 -12.25 17.37
C THR A 70 4.66 -11.31 17.96
N SER A 71 3.37 -11.61 17.82
CA SER A 71 2.27 -10.77 18.32
C SER A 71 2.34 -10.54 19.84
N ALA A 72 2.81 -11.53 20.59
CA ALA A 72 3.02 -11.44 22.04
C ALA A 72 4.04 -10.35 22.44
N ALA A 73 5.01 -10.03 21.58
CA ALA A 73 6.02 -9.00 21.83
C ALA A 73 5.51 -7.57 21.53
N ARG A 74 4.23 -7.41 21.18
CA ARG A 74 3.54 -6.12 20.95
C ARG A 74 4.30 -5.21 19.95
N ALA A 75 4.82 -4.08 20.42
CA ALA A 75 5.48 -3.08 19.59
C ALA A 75 6.95 -3.42 19.19
N ARG A 76 7.62 -4.33 19.89
CA ARG A 76 9.06 -4.63 19.63
C ARG A 76 9.35 -5.04 18.18
N PRO A 77 8.65 -6.05 17.59
CA PRO A 77 8.90 -6.44 16.19
C PRO A 77 8.50 -5.34 15.21
N VAL A 78 7.52 -4.51 15.57
CA VAL A 78 7.13 -3.34 14.76
C VAL A 78 8.27 -2.32 14.71
N TRP A 79 8.88 -2.01 15.85
CA TRP A 79 10.04 -1.10 15.88
C TRP A 79 11.23 -1.63 15.10
N ALA A 80 11.52 -2.94 15.19
CA ALA A 80 12.57 -3.56 14.38
C ALA A 80 12.28 -3.38 12.87
N ALA A 81 11.05 -3.63 12.44
CA ALA A 81 10.65 -3.46 11.03
C ALA A 81 10.68 -1.98 10.59
N ILE A 82 10.24 -1.04 11.43
CA ILE A 82 10.36 0.42 11.19
C ILE A 82 11.84 0.80 10.99
N THR A 83 12.72 0.31 11.86
CA THR A 83 14.16 0.59 11.77
C THR A 83 14.75 0.03 10.48
N ILE A 84 14.44 -1.22 10.11
CA ILE A 84 14.93 -1.83 8.86
C ILE A 84 14.44 -1.03 7.66
N MET A 85 13.16 -0.65 7.63
CA MET A 85 12.57 0.11 6.53
C MET A 85 13.19 1.53 6.44
N ALA A 86 13.36 2.22 7.57
CA ALA A 86 13.95 3.55 7.62
C ALA A 86 15.43 3.55 7.20
N LEU A 87 16.21 2.57 7.68
CA LEU A 87 17.62 2.38 7.27
C LEU A 87 17.72 2.03 5.78
N GLY A 88 16.82 1.17 5.27
CA GLY A 88 16.73 0.87 3.85
C GLY A 88 16.46 2.12 3.01
N MET A 89 15.54 2.99 3.45
CA MET A 89 15.19 4.24 2.78
C MET A 89 16.36 5.25 2.79
N VAL A 90 17.03 5.41 3.93
CA VAL A 90 18.22 6.26 4.06
C VAL A 90 19.37 5.70 3.22
N GLY A 91 19.59 4.38 3.25
CA GLY A 91 20.57 3.71 2.41
C GLY A 91 20.33 3.93 0.91
N LEU A 92 19.06 3.88 0.50
CA LEU A 92 18.66 4.02 -0.90
C LEU A 92 18.93 5.43 -1.46
N PHE A 93 18.65 6.48 -0.69
CA PHE A 93 18.63 7.85 -1.21
C PHE A 93 19.66 8.80 -0.58
N ALA A 94 20.22 8.50 0.59
CA ALA A 94 21.10 9.39 1.31
C ALA A 94 22.55 8.89 1.42
N ILE A 95 22.79 7.59 1.18
CA ILE A 95 24.10 6.97 1.28
C ILE A 95 24.63 6.64 -0.12
N THR A 96 25.84 7.10 -0.44
CA THR A 96 26.52 6.67 -1.65
C THR A 96 26.80 5.15 -1.59
N PRO A 97 26.46 4.39 -2.64
CA PRO A 97 26.66 2.94 -2.63
C PRO A 97 28.09 2.53 -2.28
N PRO A 98 28.34 1.78 -1.19
CA PRO A 98 29.66 1.27 -0.83
C PRO A 98 30.07 0.03 -1.63
N ILE A 99 29.15 -0.54 -2.38
CA ILE A 99 29.29 -1.72 -3.25
C ILE A 99 28.72 -1.39 -4.61
N ALA A 100 28.72 -2.37 -5.54
CA ALA A 100 28.14 -2.19 -6.87
C ALA A 100 26.71 -1.59 -6.78
N PRO A 101 26.41 -0.48 -7.49
CA PRO A 101 25.15 0.26 -7.32
C PRO A 101 23.89 -0.60 -7.49
N VAL A 102 23.88 -1.59 -8.39
CA VAL A 102 22.76 -2.51 -8.60
C VAL A 102 22.51 -3.39 -7.36
N LEU A 103 23.59 -3.89 -6.75
CA LEU A 103 23.49 -4.72 -5.53
C LEU A 103 23.02 -3.89 -4.35
N TRP A 104 23.54 -2.67 -4.21
CA TRP A 104 23.11 -1.73 -3.16
C TRP A 104 21.64 -1.37 -3.31
N PHE A 105 21.18 -1.05 -4.51
CA PHE A 105 19.78 -0.83 -4.85
C PHE A 105 18.91 -2.01 -4.42
N SER A 106 19.30 -3.22 -4.82
CA SER A 106 18.54 -4.44 -4.51
C SER A 106 18.47 -4.70 -3.01
N LEU A 107 19.59 -4.55 -2.28
CA LEU A 107 19.65 -4.78 -0.84
C LEU A 107 18.82 -3.76 -0.05
N THR A 108 18.94 -2.49 -0.38
CA THR A 108 18.19 -1.42 0.30
C THR A 108 16.69 -1.53 0.02
N LEU A 109 16.29 -1.84 -1.21
CA LEU A 109 14.89 -2.09 -1.55
C LEU A 109 14.34 -3.35 -0.87
N PHE A 110 15.13 -4.42 -0.79
CA PHE A 110 14.74 -5.62 -0.04
C PHE A 110 14.42 -5.27 1.42
N CYS A 111 15.26 -4.47 2.08
CA CYS A 111 15.00 -4.00 3.45
C CYS A 111 13.71 -3.17 3.53
N VAL A 112 13.50 -2.25 2.58
CA VAL A 112 12.29 -1.41 2.56
C VAL A 112 11.04 -2.26 2.34
N PHE A 113 11.02 -3.16 1.35
CA PHE A 113 9.86 -3.98 1.03
C PHE A 113 9.54 -4.99 2.14
N SER A 114 10.57 -5.63 2.73
CA SER A 114 10.38 -6.54 3.85
C SER A 114 9.78 -5.83 5.07
N GLY A 115 10.30 -4.64 5.40
CA GLY A 115 9.75 -3.80 6.46
C GLY A 115 8.32 -3.35 6.15
N PHE A 116 8.06 -2.87 4.94
CA PHE A 116 6.75 -2.46 4.46
C PHE A 116 5.72 -3.57 4.55
N SER A 117 6.04 -4.75 4.02
CA SER A 117 5.14 -5.92 4.02
C SER A 117 4.81 -6.36 5.45
N PHE A 118 5.83 -6.52 6.31
CA PHE A 118 5.61 -6.89 7.71
C PHE A 118 4.73 -5.88 8.44
N LEU A 119 5.01 -4.58 8.29
CA LEU A 119 4.26 -3.52 8.96
C LEU A 119 2.83 -3.41 8.44
N THR A 120 2.60 -3.61 7.14
CA THR A 120 1.28 -3.64 6.53
C THR A 120 0.46 -4.79 7.12
N ILE A 121 1.01 -6.00 7.10
CA ILE A 121 0.36 -7.20 7.68
C ILE A 121 0.00 -6.96 9.16
N ARG A 122 0.94 -6.41 9.94
CA ARG A 122 0.71 -6.10 11.37
C ARG A 122 -0.37 -5.06 11.58
N LEU A 123 -0.40 -3.99 10.77
CA LEU A 123 -1.41 -2.94 10.84
C LEU A 123 -2.81 -3.49 10.58
N TYR A 124 -2.95 -4.29 9.54
CA TYR A 124 -4.23 -4.89 9.17
C TYR A 124 -4.71 -5.91 10.22
N ALA A 125 -3.82 -6.79 10.67
CA ALA A 125 -4.13 -7.78 11.72
C ALA A 125 -4.52 -7.10 13.04
N GLN A 126 -3.81 -6.03 13.42
CA GLN A 126 -4.15 -5.22 14.60
C GLN A 126 -5.53 -4.57 14.45
N GLY A 127 -5.86 -4.14 13.24
CA GLY A 127 -7.18 -3.59 12.91
C GLY A 127 -8.31 -4.60 13.17
N VAL A 128 -8.13 -5.85 12.76
CA VAL A 128 -9.09 -6.94 13.04
C VAL A 128 -9.31 -7.11 14.54
N THR A 129 -8.21 -7.15 15.31
CA THR A 129 -8.27 -7.34 16.77
C THR A 129 -8.91 -6.15 17.50
N SER A 130 -8.60 -4.91 17.07
CA SER A 130 -9.02 -3.70 17.81
C SER A 130 -10.41 -3.21 17.45
N PHE A 131 -10.91 -3.46 16.23
CA PHE A 131 -12.18 -2.94 15.75
C PHE A 131 -13.26 -4.02 15.59
N GLY A 132 -12.88 -5.30 15.63
CA GLY A 132 -13.82 -6.40 15.44
C GLY A 132 -14.48 -6.42 14.05
N ALA A 133 -15.53 -7.24 13.88
CA ALA A 133 -16.15 -7.45 12.57
C ALA A 133 -16.97 -6.24 12.06
N ASP A 134 -17.61 -5.50 12.96
CA ASP A 134 -18.62 -4.50 12.59
C ASP A 134 -18.04 -3.15 12.21
N ARG A 135 -16.82 -2.85 12.65
CA ARG A 135 -16.17 -1.54 12.43
C ARG A 135 -15.02 -1.56 11.40
N GLN A 136 -14.91 -2.62 10.59
CA GLN A 136 -13.83 -2.73 9.62
C GLN A 136 -13.92 -1.68 8.51
N LEU A 137 -15.12 -1.31 8.04
CA LEU A 137 -15.31 -0.24 7.06
C LEU A 137 -14.92 1.14 7.62
N ASP A 138 -15.23 1.41 8.88
CA ASP A 138 -14.84 2.65 9.54
C ASP A 138 -13.32 2.76 9.70
N LEU A 139 -12.65 1.67 10.07
CA LEU A 139 -11.18 1.62 10.12
C LEU A 139 -10.57 1.79 8.72
N ALA A 140 -11.11 1.08 7.71
CA ALA A 140 -10.62 1.16 6.34
C ALA A 140 -10.67 2.58 5.79
N ARG A 141 -11.75 3.34 6.08
CA ARG A 141 -11.86 4.75 5.73
C ARG A 141 -10.63 5.56 6.18
N TRP A 142 -10.24 5.44 7.44
CA TRP A 142 -9.12 6.19 8.00
C TRP A 142 -7.77 5.70 7.50
N ARG A 143 -7.60 4.38 7.44
CA ARG A 143 -6.37 3.74 7.01
C ARG A 143 -6.07 4.05 5.54
N GLU A 144 -7.03 3.84 4.64
CA GLU A 144 -6.80 4.03 3.21
C GLU A 144 -6.67 5.52 2.84
N THR A 145 -7.46 6.40 3.47
CA THR A 145 -7.25 7.83 3.29
C THR A 145 -5.85 8.25 3.72
N GLY A 146 -5.38 7.76 4.88
CA GLY A 146 -4.00 8.01 5.34
C GLY A 146 -2.96 7.49 4.35
N SER A 147 -3.10 6.25 3.91
CA SER A 147 -2.18 5.62 2.94
C SER A 147 -2.10 6.42 1.63
N LEU A 148 -3.24 6.76 1.05
CA LEU A 148 -3.30 7.52 -0.20
C LEU A 148 -2.74 8.93 -0.07
N LEU A 149 -2.97 9.60 1.06
CA LEU A 149 -2.31 10.88 1.36
C LEU A 149 -0.79 10.71 1.44
N GLY A 150 -0.31 9.62 2.04
CA GLY A 150 1.12 9.28 2.06
C GLY A 150 1.71 9.10 0.66
N VAL A 151 0.99 8.39 -0.23
CA VAL A 151 1.36 8.23 -1.64
C VAL A 151 1.46 9.59 -2.35
N CYS A 152 0.45 10.45 -2.18
CA CYS A 152 0.45 11.80 -2.78
C CYS A 152 1.61 12.66 -2.28
N CYS A 153 1.84 12.68 -0.97
CA CYS A 153 2.95 13.42 -0.37
C CYS A 153 4.30 12.94 -0.91
N ALA A 154 4.52 11.64 -0.98
CA ALA A 154 5.78 11.07 -1.45
C ALA A 154 5.99 11.26 -2.96
N ALA A 155 4.92 11.23 -3.75
CA ALA A 155 5.01 11.51 -5.20
C ALA A 155 5.49 12.95 -5.48
N MET A 156 5.08 13.91 -4.66
CA MET A 156 5.44 15.32 -4.80
C MET A 156 6.74 15.70 -4.07
N ALA A 157 7.11 14.95 -3.03
CA ALA A 157 8.17 15.35 -2.10
C ALA A 157 9.52 15.66 -2.77
N PRO A 158 10.08 14.84 -3.68
CA PRO A 158 11.36 15.17 -4.31
C PRO A 158 11.31 16.47 -5.10
N THR A 159 10.22 16.74 -5.81
CA THR A 159 10.04 17.97 -6.60
C THR A 159 9.95 19.21 -5.70
N LEU A 160 9.17 19.12 -4.61
CA LEU A 160 9.04 20.24 -3.65
C LEU A 160 10.34 20.47 -2.87
N LEU A 161 11.02 19.41 -2.47
CA LEU A 161 12.28 19.51 -1.74
C LEU A 161 13.43 20.06 -2.61
N LEU A 162 13.34 19.91 -3.94
CA LEU A 162 14.33 20.49 -4.85
C LEU A 162 14.42 22.01 -4.72
N VAL A 163 13.30 22.68 -4.38
CA VAL A 163 13.28 24.14 -4.18
C VAL A 163 13.99 24.55 -2.90
N VAL A 164 14.06 23.65 -1.91
CA VAL A 164 14.57 23.96 -0.55
C VAL A 164 15.99 23.44 -0.33
N THR A 165 16.37 22.35 -1.02
CA THR A 165 17.64 21.67 -0.77
C THR A 165 18.27 21.16 -2.07
N GLY A 166 19.62 21.19 -2.13
CA GLY A 166 20.37 20.60 -3.26
C GLY A 166 20.38 19.05 -3.27
N ARG A 167 19.79 18.39 -2.27
CA ARG A 167 19.73 16.91 -2.15
C ARG A 167 18.30 16.44 -1.82
N PRO A 168 17.33 16.60 -2.74
CA PRO A 168 15.92 16.37 -2.47
C PRO A 168 15.59 14.93 -2.05
N TYR A 169 16.24 13.94 -2.66
CA TYR A 169 16.03 12.53 -2.34
C TYR A 169 16.56 12.15 -0.94
N ALA A 170 17.73 12.69 -0.56
CA ALA A 170 18.25 12.48 0.79
C ALA A 170 17.37 13.14 1.85
N ALA A 171 16.90 14.37 1.59
CA ALA A 171 15.95 15.05 2.46
C ALA A 171 14.63 14.29 2.59
N PHE A 172 14.13 13.72 1.50
CA PHE A 172 12.95 12.84 1.51
C PHE A 172 13.16 11.62 2.40
N ALA A 173 14.30 10.92 2.28
CA ALA A 173 14.60 9.74 3.08
C ALA A 173 14.71 10.05 4.58
N ILE A 174 15.33 11.18 4.94
CA ILE A 174 15.43 11.64 6.34
C ILE A 174 14.05 12.04 6.88
N GLY A 175 13.26 12.79 6.08
CA GLY A 175 11.89 13.15 6.42
C GLY A 175 11.00 11.92 6.62
N PHE A 176 11.14 10.91 5.77
CA PHE A 176 10.48 9.62 5.91
C PHE A 176 10.88 8.92 7.22
N ALA A 177 12.16 8.86 7.56
CA ALA A 177 12.62 8.26 8.80
C ALA A 177 12.02 8.98 10.03
N GLY A 178 11.94 10.32 10.00
CA GLY A 178 11.25 11.11 11.02
C GLY A 178 9.76 10.76 11.13
N LEU A 179 9.06 10.69 10.00
CA LEU A 179 7.64 10.28 9.94
C LEU A 179 7.45 8.87 10.50
N ALA A 180 8.35 7.93 10.17
CA ALA A 180 8.30 6.55 10.64
C ALA A 180 8.45 6.45 12.16
N VAL A 181 9.35 7.23 12.74
CA VAL A 181 9.51 7.33 14.19
C VAL A 181 8.25 7.91 14.84
N ILE A 182 7.70 9.01 14.32
CA ILE A 182 6.49 9.64 14.85
C ILE A 182 5.30 8.67 14.78
N ALA A 183 5.06 8.06 13.61
CA ALA A 183 3.98 7.09 13.42
C ALA A 183 4.15 5.87 14.35
N GLY A 184 5.37 5.37 14.50
CA GLY A 184 5.72 4.31 15.43
C GLY A 184 5.39 4.64 16.87
N PHE A 185 5.75 5.83 17.35
CA PHE A 185 5.43 6.30 18.71
C PHE A 185 3.93 6.47 18.92
N VAL A 186 3.23 7.12 18.00
CA VAL A 186 1.77 7.34 18.10
C VAL A 186 1.03 6.00 18.13
N MET A 187 1.47 5.03 17.34
CA MET A 187 0.85 3.71 17.28
C MET A 187 1.32 2.75 18.40
N SER A 188 2.43 3.04 19.11
CA SER A 188 3.10 2.11 20.05
C SER A 188 2.17 1.60 21.15
N LYS A 189 1.25 2.42 21.66
CA LYS A 189 0.31 2.07 22.73
C LYS A 189 -0.88 1.24 22.24
N HIS A 190 -1.06 1.11 20.92
CA HIS A 190 -2.21 0.45 20.31
C HIS A 190 -1.89 -0.97 19.83
N TRP A 191 -0.62 -1.42 19.90
CA TRP A 191 -0.25 -2.79 19.61
C TRP A 191 -0.67 -3.70 20.77
N SER A 192 -1.74 -4.44 20.58
CA SER A 192 -2.25 -5.44 21.54
C SER A 192 -1.67 -6.83 21.23
N ARG A 193 -1.70 -7.70 22.24
CA ARG A 193 -1.52 -9.13 21.98
C ARG A 193 -2.68 -9.64 21.13
N SER A 194 -2.41 -10.51 20.16
CA SER A 194 -3.46 -11.36 19.61
C SER A 194 -4.03 -12.18 20.77
N THR A 195 -5.30 -11.94 21.10
CA THR A 195 -6.00 -12.70 22.15
C THR A 195 -6.50 -14.05 21.63
N GLN A 196 -6.23 -14.35 20.38
CA GLN A 196 -6.56 -15.64 19.82
C GLN A 196 -5.53 -16.65 20.32
N GLU A 197 -5.91 -17.36 21.40
CA GLU A 197 -5.25 -18.62 21.73
C GLU A 197 -5.31 -19.51 20.49
N VAL A 198 -4.14 -19.89 20.02
CA VAL A 198 -3.97 -20.88 18.94
C VAL A 198 -4.50 -22.21 19.47
N ARG A 199 -5.81 -22.42 19.44
CA ARG A 199 -6.42 -23.75 19.68
C ARG A 199 -6.10 -24.60 18.45
N GLY A 200 -5.03 -25.36 18.57
CA GLY A 200 -4.62 -26.35 17.58
C GLY A 200 -3.80 -25.76 16.44
N GLY A 201 -2.61 -26.29 16.20
CA GLY A 201 -1.59 -25.96 15.21
C GLY A 201 -1.99 -25.57 13.79
N GLY A 202 -2.79 -24.52 13.68
CA GLY A 202 -3.40 -24.05 12.46
C GLY A 202 -2.55 -22.97 11.81
N GLY A 203 -1.48 -23.41 11.12
CA GLY A 203 -0.72 -22.56 10.22
C GLY A 203 -1.49 -22.18 8.94
N PHE A 204 -0.79 -22.15 7.83
CA PHE A 204 -1.33 -21.80 6.50
C PHE A 204 -2.62 -22.55 6.10
N SER A 205 -2.76 -23.83 6.48
CA SER A 205 -3.90 -24.68 6.12
C SER A 205 -5.22 -24.19 6.73
N THR A 206 -5.22 -23.70 7.96
CA THR A 206 -6.45 -23.20 8.61
C THR A 206 -6.90 -21.85 8.07
N ALA A 207 -5.97 -20.98 7.70
CA ALA A 207 -6.31 -19.69 7.07
C ALA A 207 -6.99 -19.91 5.72
N LEU A 208 -6.56 -20.91 4.95
CA LEU A 208 -7.11 -21.26 3.63
C LEU A 208 -8.25 -22.29 3.68
N ALA A 209 -8.59 -22.84 4.85
CA ALA A 209 -9.69 -23.81 4.99
C ALA A 209 -11.07 -23.17 4.71
N ASP A 210 -11.24 -21.88 5.02
CA ASP A 210 -12.50 -21.18 4.78
C ASP A 210 -12.68 -20.89 3.28
N PRO A 211 -13.74 -21.42 2.63
CA PRO A 211 -13.99 -21.19 1.20
C PRO A 211 -14.24 -19.72 0.88
N VAL A 212 -14.80 -18.93 1.79
CA VAL A 212 -15.03 -17.49 1.57
C VAL A 212 -13.73 -16.74 1.58
N VAL A 213 -12.77 -17.08 2.44
CA VAL A 213 -11.43 -16.50 2.45
C VAL A 213 -10.74 -16.77 1.12
N ARG A 214 -10.78 -18.00 0.60
CA ARG A 214 -10.21 -18.35 -0.72
C ARG A 214 -10.85 -17.56 -1.86
N GLN A 215 -12.19 -17.44 -1.86
CA GLN A 215 -12.90 -16.65 -2.87
C GLN A 215 -12.49 -15.15 -2.83
N LEU A 216 -12.33 -14.58 -1.64
CA LEU A 216 -11.90 -13.20 -1.48
C LEU A 216 -10.45 -12.99 -1.94
N LEU A 217 -9.55 -13.96 -1.72
CA LEU A 217 -8.18 -13.92 -2.23
C LEU A 217 -8.14 -14.00 -3.76
N ILE A 218 -8.92 -14.91 -4.36
CA ILE A 218 -9.04 -15.00 -5.82
C ILE A 218 -9.60 -13.69 -6.40
N LEU A 219 -10.62 -13.12 -5.75
CA LEU A 219 -11.19 -11.84 -6.16
C LEU A 219 -10.16 -10.71 -6.05
N ALA A 220 -9.31 -10.71 -5.00
CA ALA A 220 -8.23 -9.73 -4.86
C ALA A 220 -7.24 -9.83 -6.03
N VAL A 221 -6.78 -11.03 -6.39
CA VAL A 221 -5.89 -11.24 -7.54
C VAL A 221 -6.53 -10.76 -8.84
N LEU A 222 -7.79 -11.15 -9.10
CA LEU A 222 -8.50 -10.75 -10.30
C LEU A 222 -8.73 -9.24 -10.40
N ASN A 223 -8.94 -8.59 -9.27
CA ASN A 223 -9.15 -7.14 -9.21
C ASN A 223 -7.84 -6.34 -9.31
N THR A 224 -6.76 -6.87 -8.76
CA THR A 224 -5.44 -6.21 -8.79
C THR A 224 -4.77 -6.31 -10.15
N ALA A 225 -4.98 -7.39 -10.89
CA ALA A 225 -4.34 -7.61 -12.18
C ALA A 225 -4.59 -6.48 -13.20
N PRO A 226 -5.84 -6.00 -13.46
CA PRO A 226 -6.08 -4.85 -14.34
C PRO A 226 -5.40 -3.58 -13.84
N VAL A 227 -5.37 -3.34 -12.53
CA VAL A 227 -4.72 -2.17 -11.91
C VAL A 227 -3.21 -2.23 -12.15
N ALA A 228 -2.58 -3.39 -11.98
CA ALA A 228 -1.15 -3.57 -12.22
C ALA A 228 -0.80 -3.32 -13.70
N VAL A 229 -1.58 -3.88 -14.63
CA VAL A 229 -1.40 -3.65 -16.07
C VAL A 229 -1.55 -2.18 -16.43
N SER A 230 -2.63 -1.54 -16.00
CA SER A 230 -2.88 -0.13 -16.32
C SER A 230 -1.84 0.81 -15.67
N SER A 231 -1.37 0.51 -14.47
CA SER A 231 -0.29 1.28 -13.83
C SER A 231 1.02 1.19 -14.60
N THR A 232 1.36 0.00 -15.09
CA THR A 232 2.57 -0.21 -15.91
C THR A 232 2.47 0.51 -17.25
N LEU A 233 1.30 0.48 -17.89
CA LEU A 233 1.09 1.10 -19.18
C LEU A 233 0.82 2.61 -19.10
N PHE A 234 0.54 3.15 -17.92
CA PHE A 234 0.17 4.55 -17.73
C PHE A 234 1.20 5.53 -18.33
N LEU A 235 2.47 5.36 -17.98
CA LEU A 235 3.54 6.24 -18.49
C LEU A 235 3.67 6.12 -20.02
N PHE A 236 3.66 4.91 -20.54
CA PHE A 236 3.73 4.67 -21.99
C PHE A 236 2.53 5.30 -22.72
N PHE A 237 1.35 5.22 -22.13
CA PHE A 237 0.16 5.85 -22.71
C PHE A 237 0.28 7.37 -22.76
N VAL A 238 0.75 8.01 -21.68
CA VAL A 238 0.94 9.46 -21.62
C VAL A 238 2.05 9.93 -22.59
N GLU A 239 3.13 9.19 -22.70
CA GLU A 239 4.26 9.52 -23.56
C GLU A 239 3.97 9.22 -25.04
N SER A 240 3.50 8.02 -25.37
CA SER A 240 3.39 7.53 -26.74
C SER A 240 2.06 7.87 -27.39
N ARG A 241 0.94 7.76 -26.62
CA ARG A 241 -0.41 7.98 -27.18
C ARG A 241 -0.86 9.43 -27.06
N LEU A 242 -0.70 10.02 -25.88
CA LEU A 242 -1.08 11.42 -25.66
C LEU A 242 0.02 12.42 -26.09
N GLN A 243 1.26 11.99 -26.16
CA GLN A 243 2.43 12.80 -26.55
C GLN A 243 2.67 14.01 -25.62
N VAL A 244 2.42 13.84 -24.30
CA VAL A 244 2.56 14.89 -23.28
C VAL A 244 3.33 14.38 -22.06
N PRO A 245 4.59 13.93 -22.21
CA PRO A 245 5.37 13.31 -21.14
C PRO A 245 5.50 14.19 -19.88
N GLN A 246 5.51 15.51 -20.02
CA GLN A 246 5.57 16.48 -18.93
C GLN A 246 4.33 16.43 -18.01
N MET A 247 3.20 15.89 -18.49
CA MET A 247 1.96 15.78 -17.73
C MET A 247 1.85 14.46 -16.95
N ALA A 248 2.76 13.51 -17.12
CA ALA A 248 2.68 12.19 -16.49
C ALA A 248 2.62 12.27 -14.95
N GLY A 249 3.50 13.06 -14.33
CA GLY A 249 3.49 13.27 -12.88
C GLY A 249 2.20 13.93 -12.37
N PRO A 250 1.79 15.10 -12.89
CA PRO A 250 0.52 15.74 -12.53
C PRO A 250 -0.71 14.84 -12.68
N LEU A 251 -0.80 14.07 -13.76
CA LEU A 251 -1.92 13.16 -14.00
C LEU A 251 -1.94 12.00 -13.00
N LEU A 252 -0.78 11.46 -12.63
CA LEU A 252 -0.66 10.42 -11.61
C LEU A 252 -1.08 10.93 -10.23
N ILE A 253 -0.66 12.14 -9.88
CA ILE A 253 -1.06 12.80 -8.63
C ILE A 253 -2.57 13.03 -8.60
N LEU A 254 -3.16 13.51 -9.70
CA LEU A 254 -4.59 13.72 -9.84
C LEU A 254 -5.38 12.42 -9.61
N PHE A 255 -4.90 11.32 -10.17
CA PHE A 255 -5.45 9.98 -9.98
C PHE A 255 -5.46 9.57 -8.49
N PHE A 256 -4.33 9.70 -7.79
CA PHE A 256 -4.24 9.32 -6.37
C PHE A 256 -5.00 10.27 -5.43
N ILE A 257 -5.04 11.57 -5.71
CA ILE A 257 -5.86 12.52 -4.95
C ILE A 257 -7.33 12.15 -5.10
N SER A 258 -7.79 11.82 -6.30
CA SER A 258 -9.17 11.38 -6.55
C SER A 258 -9.51 10.11 -5.76
N ALA A 259 -8.59 9.15 -5.70
CA ALA A 259 -8.72 7.96 -4.88
C ALA A 259 -8.81 8.29 -3.38
N ALA A 260 -7.95 9.19 -2.89
CA ALA A 260 -7.94 9.60 -1.48
C ALA A 260 -9.25 10.30 -1.05
N ILE A 261 -9.78 11.17 -1.91
CA ILE A 261 -11.04 11.88 -1.64
C ILE A 261 -12.23 10.92 -1.71
N SER A 262 -12.22 9.96 -2.63
CA SER A 262 -13.34 9.04 -2.85
C SER A 262 -13.41 7.90 -1.83
N ALA A 263 -12.30 7.45 -1.26
CA ALA A 263 -12.26 6.33 -0.33
C ALA A 263 -13.22 6.48 0.88
N PRO A 264 -13.30 7.64 1.57
CA PRO A 264 -14.29 7.86 2.62
C PRO A 264 -15.74 7.86 2.11
N ILE A 265 -15.99 8.30 0.89
CA ILE A 265 -17.32 8.31 0.27
C ILE A 265 -17.77 6.87 0.01
N TRP A 266 -16.92 6.06 -0.61
CA TRP A 266 -17.21 4.65 -0.89
C TRP A 266 -17.44 3.82 0.37
N THR A 267 -16.63 4.03 1.42
CA THR A 267 -16.82 3.34 2.69
C THR A 267 -18.12 3.74 3.39
N PHE A 268 -18.54 5.01 3.28
CA PHE A 268 -19.83 5.48 3.75
C PHE A 268 -20.98 4.82 2.99
N LEU A 269 -20.92 4.78 1.65
CA LEU A 269 -21.92 4.12 0.81
C LEU A 269 -21.98 2.61 1.10
N ALA A 270 -20.84 1.96 1.28
CA ALA A 270 -20.77 0.54 1.63
C ALA A 270 -21.39 0.25 3.01
N GLY A 271 -21.27 1.17 3.96
CA GLY A 271 -21.95 1.09 5.25
C GLY A 271 -23.46 1.20 5.15
N ARG A 272 -23.97 1.99 4.18
CA ARG A 272 -25.42 2.23 3.99
C ARG A 272 -26.11 1.18 3.11
N PHE A 273 -25.48 0.82 1.99
CA PHE A 273 -26.09 -0.04 0.95
C PHE A 273 -25.49 -1.46 0.94
N GLY A 274 -24.48 -1.70 1.75
CA GLY A 274 -23.73 -2.96 1.77
C GLY A 274 -22.51 -2.94 0.84
N PRO A 275 -21.45 -3.70 1.16
CA PRO A 275 -20.19 -3.66 0.41
C PRO A 275 -20.28 -4.24 -1.00
N ARG A 276 -21.11 -5.30 -1.21
CA ARG A 276 -21.21 -5.99 -2.52
C ARG A 276 -21.75 -5.10 -3.64
N PRO A 277 -22.95 -4.47 -3.54
CA PRO A 277 -23.48 -3.63 -4.60
C PRO A 277 -22.61 -2.39 -4.85
N VAL A 278 -22.02 -1.82 -3.81
CA VAL A 278 -21.15 -0.64 -3.93
C VAL A 278 -19.85 -0.99 -4.67
N LEU A 279 -19.21 -2.13 -4.38
CA LEU A 279 -18.06 -2.61 -5.14
C LEU A 279 -18.40 -2.87 -6.60
N LEU A 280 -19.56 -3.51 -6.90
CA LEU A 280 -20.01 -3.75 -8.26
C LEU A 280 -20.16 -2.45 -9.06
N VAL A 281 -20.80 -1.44 -8.47
CA VAL A 281 -20.95 -0.12 -9.09
C VAL A 281 -19.57 0.52 -9.36
N ALA A 282 -18.65 0.44 -8.39
CA ALA A 282 -17.28 0.97 -8.55
C ALA A 282 -16.53 0.24 -9.66
N MET A 283 -16.60 -1.10 -9.72
CA MET A 283 -15.95 -1.90 -10.77
C MET A 283 -16.50 -1.60 -12.16
N ILE A 284 -17.83 -1.47 -12.30
CA ILE A 284 -18.46 -1.09 -13.57
C ILE A 284 -18.01 0.32 -13.98
N ALA A 285 -18.01 1.26 -13.04
CA ALA A 285 -17.57 2.63 -13.30
C ALA A 285 -16.07 2.68 -13.68
N ALA A 286 -15.22 1.83 -13.10
CA ALA A 286 -13.82 1.68 -13.48
C ALA A 286 -13.69 1.21 -14.94
N ILE A 287 -14.39 0.14 -15.31
CA ILE A 287 -14.37 -0.42 -16.66
C ILE A 287 -14.83 0.65 -17.68
N VAL A 288 -15.94 1.34 -17.41
CA VAL A 288 -16.46 2.39 -18.29
C VAL A 288 -15.44 3.53 -18.41
N SER A 289 -14.83 3.97 -17.31
CA SER A 289 -13.84 5.05 -17.33
C SER A 289 -12.61 4.68 -18.16
N PHE A 290 -12.07 3.47 -18.00
CA PHE A 290 -10.93 3.00 -18.79
C PHE A 290 -11.26 2.73 -20.25
N PHE A 291 -12.49 2.33 -20.57
CA PHE A 291 -12.94 2.11 -21.95
C PHE A 291 -12.83 3.39 -22.79
N TYR A 292 -13.12 4.55 -22.21
CA TYR A 292 -12.95 5.83 -22.90
C TYR A 292 -11.50 6.16 -23.24
N ALA A 293 -10.51 5.65 -22.50
CA ALA A 293 -9.11 5.86 -22.82
C ALA A 293 -8.72 5.31 -24.21
N PHE A 294 -9.39 4.25 -24.65
CA PHE A 294 -9.14 3.65 -25.97
C PHE A 294 -9.39 4.65 -27.14
N PHE A 295 -10.32 5.56 -26.99
CA PHE A 295 -10.71 6.52 -28.03
C PHE A 295 -9.88 7.80 -28.03
N LEU A 296 -9.01 8.01 -27.02
CA LEU A 296 -8.23 9.23 -26.91
C LEU A 296 -7.18 9.34 -28.02
N GLN A 297 -7.01 10.57 -28.49
CA GLN A 297 -6.01 10.95 -29.49
C GLN A 297 -4.91 11.81 -28.83
N SER A 298 -3.84 12.06 -29.61
CA SER A 298 -2.76 12.94 -29.18
C SER A 298 -3.26 14.32 -28.79
N GLY A 299 -2.74 14.86 -27.68
CA GLY A 299 -3.08 16.20 -27.16
C GLY A 299 -4.37 16.29 -26.34
N GLN A 300 -5.17 15.22 -26.21
CA GLN A 300 -6.44 15.26 -25.46
C GLN A 300 -6.22 15.12 -23.94
N VAL A 301 -5.43 16.00 -23.37
CA VAL A 301 -5.03 15.97 -21.93
C VAL A 301 -6.26 16.13 -21.04
N THR A 302 -7.14 17.08 -21.33
CA THR A 302 -8.34 17.35 -20.51
C THR A 302 -9.26 16.13 -20.40
N ALA A 303 -9.48 15.43 -21.51
CA ALA A 303 -10.28 14.20 -21.49
C ALA A 303 -9.61 13.11 -20.65
N PHE A 304 -8.27 12.98 -20.73
CA PHE A 304 -7.55 12.02 -19.91
C PHE A 304 -7.52 12.42 -18.42
N MET A 305 -7.50 13.71 -18.09
CA MET A 305 -7.67 14.18 -16.70
C MET A 305 -9.00 13.70 -16.12
N LEU A 306 -10.10 13.77 -16.86
CA LEU A 306 -11.40 13.27 -16.42
C LEU A 306 -11.38 11.74 -16.21
N ILE A 307 -10.69 11.01 -17.08
CA ILE A 307 -10.49 9.56 -16.90
C ILE A 307 -9.66 9.28 -15.64
N CYS A 308 -8.60 10.03 -15.38
CA CYS A 308 -7.80 9.90 -14.16
C CYS A 308 -8.63 10.17 -12.90
N ILE A 309 -9.48 11.19 -12.91
CA ILE A 309 -10.39 11.49 -11.79
C ILE A 309 -11.38 10.35 -11.59
N ALA A 310 -12.05 9.90 -12.63
CA ALA A 310 -13.07 8.86 -12.55
C ALA A 310 -12.47 7.50 -12.13
N SER A 311 -11.37 7.08 -12.78
CA SER A 311 -10.69 5.81 -12.47
C SER A 311 -9.99 5.84 -11.11
N GLY A 312 -9.38 6.96 -10.73
CA GLY A 312 -8.84 7.15 -9.38
C GLY A 312 -9.93 7.08 -8.31
N ALA A 313 -11.08 7.72 -8.57
CA ALA A 313 -12.21 7.64 -7.65
C ALA A 313 -12.69 6.20 -7.45
N THR A 314 -12.74 5.39 -8.49
CA THR A 314 -13.16 3.97 -8.39
C THR A 314 -12.12 3.11 -7.66
N LEU A 315 -10.83 3.37 -7.86
CA LEU A 315 -9.76 2.70 -7.12
C LEU A 315 -9.91 2.86 -5.60
N GLY A 316 -10.38 4.03 -5.14
CA GLY A 316 -10.65 4.28 -3.72
C GLY A 316 -11.64 3.29 -3.11
N ALA A 317 -12.62 2.78 -3.88
CA ALA A 317 -13.54 1.74 -3.44
C ALA A 317 -12.83 0.39 -3.25
N ASP A 318 -12.04 -0.02 -4.24
CA ASP A 318 -11.35 -1.32 -4.22
C ASP A 318 -10.36 -1.41 -3.06
N LEU A 319 -9.53 -0.38 -2.90
CA LEU A 319 -8.53 -0.32 -1.83
C LEU A 319 -9.15 -0.28 -0.42
N SER A 320 -10.36 0.30 -0.26
CA SER A 320 -10.96 0.46 1.06
C SER A 320 -11.95 -0.65 1.41
N ILE A 321 -12.84 -1.05 0.49
CA ILE A 321 -13.94 -1.96 0.80
C ILE A 321 -13.48 -3.43 0.78
N LEU A 322 -12.68 -3.82 -0.21
CA LEU A 322 -12.32 -5.22 -0.38
C LEU A 322 -11.47 -5.76 0.79
N PRO A 323 -10.40 -5.06 1.26
CA PRO A 323 -9.67 -5.46 2.46
C PRO A 323 -10.54 -5.41 3.74
N ALA A 324 -11.52 -4.50 3.82
CA ALA A 324 -12.42 -4.42 4.97
C ALA A 324 -13.37 -5.63 5.04
N VAL A 325 -13.87 -6.09 3.89
CA VAL A 325 -14.69 -7.32 3.80
C VAL A 325 -13.86 -8.54 4.19
N PHE A 326 -12.62 -8.62 3.74
CA PHE A 326 -11.68 -9.67 4.11
C PHE A 326 -11.38 -9.66 5.62
N ALA A 327 -11.07 -8.48 6.19
CA ALA A 327 -10.84 -8.28 7.61
C ALA A 327 -12.08 -8.70 8.46
N LYS A 328 -13.29 -8.33 8.00
CA LYS A 328 -14.54 -8.74 8.64
C LYS A 328 -14.68 -10.26 8.67
N ARG A 329 -14.36 -10.94 7.57
CA ARG A 329 -14.42 -12.40 7.51
C ARG A 329 -13.44 -13.04 8.48
N LEU A 330 -12.18 -12.58 8.52
CA LEU A 330 -11.18 -13.07 9.47
C LEU A 330 -11.61 -12.85 10.94
N ALA A 331 -12.23 -11.71 11.25
CA ALA A 331 -12.75 -11.42 12.58
C ALA A 331 -13.88 -12.39 12.99
N VAL A 332 -14.81 -12.69 12.07
CA VAL A 332 -15.94 -13.60 12.31
C VAL A 332 -15.48 -15.05 12.50
N THR A 333 -14.54 -15.50 11.67
CA THR A 333 -14.03 -16.89 11.73
C THR A 333 -12.99 -17.09 12.83
N LYS A 334 -12.58 -16.01 13.52
CA LYS A 334 -11.48 -16.04 14.50
C LYS A 334 -10.20 -16.64 13.92
N ALA A 335 -9.97 -16.46 12.63
CA ALA A 335 -8.78 -16.91 11.95
C ALA A 335 -7.56 -16.08 12.37
N GLN A 336 -6.35 -16.62 12.18
CA GLN A 336 -5.11 -15.90 12.42
C GLN A 336 -4.98 -14.72 11.44
N ALA A 337 -5.32 -13.53 11.88
CA ALA A 337 -5.45 -12.35 11.03
C ALA A 337 -4.14 -12.00 10.31
N ALA A 338 -2.98 -12.12 10.98
CA ALA A 338 -1.69 -11.83 10.37
C ALA A 338 -1.33 -12.83 9.26
N VAL A 339 -1.64 -14.11 9.45
CA VAL A 339 -1.45 -15.12 8.39
C VAL A 339 -2.37 -14.85 7.21
N GLY A 340 -3.65 -14.53 7.48
CA GLY A 340 -4.60 -14.15 6.44
C GLY A 340 -4.14 -12.94 5.64
N PHE A 341 -3.64 -11.90 6.28
CA PHE A 341 -3.12 -10.72 5.60
C PHE A 341 -1.76 -10.93 4.93
N GLY A 342 -0.97 -11.93 5.34
CA GLY A 342 0.19 -12.38 4.57
C GLY A 342 -0.22 -12.92 3.19
N PHE A 343 -1.30 -13.74 3.13
CA PHE A 343 -1.88 -14.17 1.84
C PHE A 343 -2.55 -13.04 1.07
N TRP A 344 -3.16 -12.09 1.78
CA TRP A 344 -3.76 -10.91 1.15
C TRP A 344 -2.70 -10.06 0.44
N ASN A 345 -1.58 -9.74 1.11
CA ASN A 345 -0.47 -8.99 0.53
C ASN A 345 0.10 -9.68 -0.72
N PHE A 346 0.21 -11.01 -0.66
CA PHE A 346 0.59 -11.82 -1.81
C PHE A 346 -0.42 -11.68 -2.97
N ALA A 347 -1.72 -11.57 -2.68
CA ALA A 347 -2.80 -11.54 -3.69
C ALA A 347 -3.08 -10.12 -4.24
N SER A 348 -2.63 -9.06 -3.56
CA SER A 348 -2.88 -7.65 -3.91
C SER A 348 -1.59 -6.92 -4.25
#